data_6e9b9e3e71e519887028cd69d7f39ef0
#
_entry.id   6e9b9e3e71e519887028cd69d7f39ef0
#
_cell.length_a   1.000
_cell.length_b   1.000
_cell.length_c   1.000
_cell.angle_alpha   90.00
_cell.angle_beta   90.00
_cell.angle_gamma   90.00
#
_symmetry.space_group_name_H-M   'P 1'
#
loop_
_entity.id
_entity.type
_entity.pdbx_description
1 polymer ?
#
loop_
_entity_poly.entity_id
_entity_poly.type
_entity_poly.pdbx_seq_one_letter_code
_entity_poly.pdbx_strand_id
1 'polypeptide(L)'
;MKTRIKICGLTREEDVDAAVAAGADAIGFVFYPPSPRYVVPQRAAELAKRIPPFVDIVGLFVNETPEVVRETCTVVPLNLLQFHGDEDAAYCRQFSRPWLRAARVRPGLDLVEFARSFPDARGLLLDAFVDGYGGGGHVFDWTLIPPGLSGFLVLSGGLNAANVGDAIERVRPVAVDVSSGVEASKGIKDHPKIAAFVAAVRKADESI
;
A
#
# COMPACT_ATOMS: atom_id res chain seq x y z
N MET A 1 -17.78 9.69 1.10
CA MET A 1 -17.09 8.85 0.05
C MET A 1 -16.54 7.65 0.77
N LYS A 2 -16.66 6.42 0.24
CA LYS A 2 -16.17 5.22 0.93
C LYS A 2 -14.65 5.12 0.78
N THR A 3 -13.91 5.11 1.89
CA THR A 3 -12.46 4.93 1.93
C THR A 3 -12.08 3.55 1.43
N ARG A 4 -11.17 3.45 0.45
CA ARG A 4 -10.67 2.17 -0.05
C ARG A 4 -9.64 1.58 0.90
N ILE A 5 -9.57 0.24 0.94
CA ILE A 5 -8.71 -0.49 1.87
C ILE A 5 -7.75 -1.38 1.08
N LYS A 6 -6.45 -1.18 1.28
CA LYS A 6 -5.41 -2.09 0.80
C LYS A 6 -4.81 -2.86 1.97
N ILE A 7 -4.72 -4.18 1.82
CA ILE A 7 -3.95 -5.05 2.73
C ILE A 7 -2.67 -5.47 2.02
N CYS A 8 -1.52 -5.10 2.57
CA CYS A 8 -0.23 -5.24 1.92
C CYS A 8 0.64 -6.33 2.56
N GLY A 9 1.46 -7.01 1.73
CA GLY A 9 2.44 -7.98 2.18
C GLY A 9 1.84 -9.32 2.57
N LEU A 10 0.94 -9.86 1.74
CA LEU A 10 0.36 -11.18 1.91
C LEU A 10 1.28 -12.24 1.29
N THR A 11 1.44 -13.37 1.99
CA THR A 11 2.36 -14.46 1.62
C THR A 11 1.69 -15.83 1.60
N ARG A 12 0.46 -15.93 2.16
CA ARG A 12 -0.27 -17.19 2.35
C ARG A 12 -1.68 -17.10 1.78
N GLU A 13 -2.23 -18.26 1.39
CA GLU A 13 -3.58 -18.36 0.83
C GLU A 13 -4.65 -17.90 1.83
N GLU A 14 -4.58 -18.40 3.05
CA GLU A 14 -5.54 -18.08 4.10
C GLU A 14 -5.58 -16.59 4.44
N ASP A 15 -4.44 -15.89 4.29
CA ASP A 15 -4.37 -14.44 4.51
C ASP A 15 -5.03 -13.67 3.37
N VAL A 16 -4.85 -14.12 2.12
CA VAL A 16 -5.54 -13.55 0.95
C VAL A 16 -7.05 -13.74 1.09
N ASP A 17 -7.49 -14.95 1.41
CA ASP A 17 -8.91 -15.26 1.59
C ASP A 17 -9.54 -14.39 2.70
N ALA A 18 -8.85 -14.27 3.84
CA ALA A 18 -9.33 -13.45 4.95
C ALA A 18 -9.42 -11.95 4.58
N ALA A 19 -8.43 -11.42 3.84
CA ALA A 19 -8.45 -10.03 3.40
C ALA A 19 -9.59 -9.75 2.41
N VAL A 20 -9.80 -10.65 1.43
CA VAL A 20 -10.89 -10.57 0.46
C VAL A 20 -12.24 -10.67 1.16
N ALA A 21 -12.41 -11.67 2.04
CA ALA A 21 -13.66 -11.88 2.79
C ALA A 21 -13.99 -10.71 3.72
N ALA A 22 -12.99 -10.04 4.27
CA ALA A 22 -13.17 -8.84 5.09
C ALA A 22 -13.59 -7.61 4.27
N GLY A 23 -13.45 -7.63 2.94
CA GLY A 23 -13.83 -6.54 2.05
C GLY A 23 -12.68 -5.57 1.74
N ALA A 24 -11.45 -6.07 1.59
CA ALA A 24 -10.35 -5.32 1.04
C ALA A 24 -10.62 -4.95 -0.43
N ASP A 25 -10.30 -3.72 -0.81
CA ASP A 25 -10.41 -3.22 -2.18
C ASP A 25 -9.13 -3.52 -2.99
N ALA A 26 -8.00 -3.79 -2.32
CA ALA A 26 -6.74 -4.14 -2.95
C ALA A 26 -5.87 -5.06 -2.08
N ILE A 27 -5.13 -5.94 -2.74
CA ILE A 27 -4.17 -6.88 -2.16
C ILE A 27 -2.77 -6.55 -2.66
N GLY A 28 -1.81 -6.40 -1.74
CA GLY A 28 -0.43 -6.06 -2.07
C GLY A 28 0.52 -7.25 -1.92
N PHE A 29 1.31 -7.52 -2.96
CA PHE A 29 2.45 -8.45 -2.94
C PHE A 29 3.75 -7.66 -2.95
N VAL A 30 4.74 -8.09 -2.16
CA VAL A 30 6.02 -7.39 -2.01
C VAL A 30 7.10 -8.14 -2.79
N PHE A 31 7.64 -7.49 -3.82
CA PHE A 31 8.74 -8.01 -4.65
C PHE A 31 10.06 -7.33 -4.27
N TYR A 32 10.37 -7.32 -2.98
CA TYR A 32 11.61 -6.78 -2.42
C TYR A 32 12.26 -7.83 -1.53
N PRO A 33 13.31 -8.56 -2.00
CA PRO A 33 13.89 -9.71 -1.30
C PRO A 33 14.30 -9.49 0.16
N PRO A 34 14.80 -8.29 0.56
CA PRO A 34 15.12 -8.05 1.97
C PRO A 34 13.90 -7.94 2.90
N SER A 35 12.69 -7.82 2.35
CA SER A 35 11.46 -7.75 3.14
C SER A 35 11.06 -9.11 3.70
N PRO A 36 10.65 -9.20 4.98
CA PRO A 36 10.08 -10.44 5.52
C PRO A 36 8.71 -10.79 4.90
N ARG A 37 8.17 -9.91 4.05
CA ARG A 37 6.91 -10.09 3.31
C ARG A 37 7.15 -10.41 1.83
N TYR A 38 8.41 -10.68 1.48
CA TYR A 38 8.77 -11.00 0.10
C TYR A 38 8.09 -12.27 -0.38
N VAL A 39 7.60 -12.23 -1.62
CA VAL A 39 7.10 -13.41 -2.35
C VAL A 39 7.73 -13.44 -3.74
N VAL A 40 8.13 -14.61 -4.19
CA VAL A 40 8.57 -14.79 -5.58
C VAL A 40 7.39 -14.64 -6.54
N PRO A 41 7.60 -14.17 -7.79
CA PRO A 41 6.51 -13.92 -8.75
C PRO A 41 5.59 -15.13 -8.96
N GLN A 42 6.14 -16.34 -9.03
CA GLN A 42 5.36 -17.58 -9.21
C GLN A 42 4.40 -17.81 -8.05
N ARG A 43 4.86 -17.57 -6.81
CA ARG A 43 4.01 -17.67 -5.63
C ARG A 43 2.92 -16.60 -5.61
N ALA A 44 3.26 -15.36 -5.95
CA ALA A 44 2.28 -14.28 -6.06
C ALA A 44 1.21 -14.58 -7.12
N ALA A 45 1.59 -15.20 -8.24
CA ALA A 45 0.64 -15.61 -9.29
C ALA A 45 -0.34 -16.70 -8.80
N GLU A 46 0.11 -17.64 -7.97
CA GLU A 46 -0.76 -18.64 -7.33
C GLU A 46 -1.75 -17.97 -6.37
N LEU A 47 -1.27 -17.09 -5.51
CA LEU A 47 -2.08 -16.33 -4.56
C LEU A 47 -3.10 -15.44 -5.28
N ALA A 48 -2.70 -14.83 -6.40
CA ALA A 48 -3.55 -13.96 -7.20
C ALA A 48 -4.79 -14.67 -7.77
N LYS A 49 -4.74 -15.99 -8.00
CA LYS A 49 -5.91 -16.78 -8.46
C LYS A 49 -7.06 -16.80 -7.46
N ARG A 50 -6.82 -16.47 -6.21
CA ARG A 50 -7.83 -16.42 -5.14
C ARG A 50 -8.52 -15.06 -5.05
N ILE A 51 -8.01 -14.05 -5.77
CA ILE A 51 -8.50 -12.68 -5.71
C ILE A 51 -9.61 -12.53 -6.76
N PRO A 52 -10.85 -12.19 -6.34
CA PRO A 52 -11.97 -12.05 -7.27
C PRO A 52 -11.85 -10.76 -8.12
N PRO A 53 -12.61 -10.64 -9.22
CA PRO A 53 -12.77 -9.38 -9.94
C PRO A 53 -13.17 -8.24 -8.98
N PHE A 54 -12.75 -6.99 -9.30
CA PHE A 54 -12.97 -5.76 -8.53
C PHE A 54 -12.15 -5.64 -7.23
N VAL A 55 -11.21 -6.56 -7.00
CA VAL A 55 -10.14 -6.38 -6.00
C VAL A 55 -8.83 -6.21 -6.74
N ASP A 56 -8.16 -5.08 -6.56
CA ASP A 56 -6.91 -4.77 -7.24
C ASP A 56 -5.75 -5.61 -6.72
N ILE A 57 -4.86 -6.04 -7.62
CA ILE A 57 -3.63 -6.73 -7.30
C ILE A 57 -2.47 -5.75 -7.49
N VAL A 58 -1.81 -5.39 -6.38
CA VAL A 58 -0.75 -4.38 -6.34
C VAL A 58 0.60 -5.04 -6.15
N GLY A 59 1.54 -4.75 -7.05
CA GLY A 59 2.94 -5.17 -6.91
C GLY A 59 3.79 -4.05 -6.32
N LEU A 60 4.41 -4.26 -5.16
CA LEU A 60 5.33 -3.34 -4.52
C LEU A 60 6.76 -3.68 -4.89
N PHE A 61 7.49 -2.69 -5.41
CA PHE A 61 8.89 -2.77 -5.81
C PHE A 61 9.73 -1.70 -5.08
N VAL A 62 11.00 -2.01 -4.85
CA VAL A 62 11.96 -1.10 -4.22
C VAL A 62 13.27 -1.17 -5.00
N ASN A 63 13.58 -0.13 -5.78
CA ASN A 63 14.82 0.02 -6.54
C ASN A 63 15.17 -1.21 -7.41
N GLU A 64 14.14 -1.90 -7.93
CA GLU A 64 14.32 -3.11 -8.74
C GLU A 64 14.71 -2.75 -10.18
N THR A 65 15.33 -3.68 -10.89
CA THR A 65 15.65 -3.45 -12.31
C THR A 65 14.38 -3.46 -13.17
N PRO A 66 14.34 -2.69 -14.28
CA PRO A 66 13.18 -2.68 -15.16
C PRO A 66 12.82 -4.06 -15.73
N GLU A 67 13.83 -4.89 -15.97
CA GLU A 67 13.69 -6.24 -16.51
C GLU A 67 12.88 -7.11 -15.54
N VAL A 68 13.26 -7.12 -14.26
CA VAL A 68 12.59 -7.91 -13.22
C VAL A 68 11.15 -7.41 -13.00
N VAL A 69 10.91 -6.10 -13.03
CA VAL A 69 9.54 -5.56 -12.95
C VAL A 69 8.69 -6.04 -14.13
N ARG A 70 9.22 -5.99 -15.37
CA ARG A 70 8.51 -6.47 -16.56
C ARG A 70 8.23 -7.97 -16.50
N GLU A 71 9.23 -8.78 -16.14
CA GLU A 71 9.09 -10.22 -15.97
C GLU A 71 8.02 -10.55 -14.92
N THR A 72 8.04 -9.86 -13.77
CA THR A 72 7.01 -10.00 -12.74
C THR A 72 5.62 -9.68 -13.29
N CYS A 73 5.48 -8.61 -14.08
CA CYS A 73 4.21 -8.23 -14.71
C CYS A 73 3.71 -9.25 -15.77
N THR A 74 4.58 -10.08 -16.34
CA THR A 74 4.16 -11.16 -17.25
C THR A 74 3.65 -12.39 -16.50
N VAL A 75 4.16 -12.63 -15.31
CA VAL A 75 3.83 -13.79 -14.48
C VAL A 75 2.62 -13.51 -13.57
N VAL A 76 2.58 -12.31 -12.96
CA VAL A 76 1.54 -11.90 -12.00
C VAL A 76 0.57 -10.95 -12.66
N PRO A 77 -0.76 -11.15 -12.54
CA PRO A 77 -1.77 -10.27 -13.14
C PRO A 77 -1.94 -8.97 -12.33
N LEU A 78 -0.86 -8.18 -12.22
CA LEU A 78 -0.85 -6.92 -11.48
C LEU A 78 -1.76 -5.88 -12.16
N ASN A 79 -2.65 -5.25 -11.39
CA ASN A 79 -3.45 -4.11 -11.84
C ASN A 79 -2.72 -2.78 -11.65
N LEU A 80 -1.87 -2.70 -10.61
CA LEU A 80 -1.24 -1.46 -10.17
C LEU A 80 0.18 -1.75 -9.66
N LEU A 81 1.13 -0.90 -10.02
CA LEU A 81 2.49 -0.96 -9.47
C LEU A 81 2.61 0.05 -8.32
N GLN A 82 3.39 -0.29 -7.31
CA GLN A 82 3.74 0.61 -6.21
C GLN A 82 5.26 0.69 -6.13
N PHE A 83 5.81 1.88 -6.42
CA PHE A 83 7.24 2.15 -6.31
C PHE A 83 7.54 2.77 -4.95
N HIS A 84 8.31 2.07 -4.13
CA HIS A 84 8.52 2.39 -2.70
C HIS A 84 9.98 2.67 -2.35
N GLY A 85 10.87 2.68 -3.34
CA GLY A 85 12.30 2.99 -3.21
C GLY A 85 12.62 4.44 -3.55
N ASP A 86 13.69 4.63 -4.30
CA ASP A 86 14.18 5.94 -4.76
C ASP A 86 14.01 6.11 -6.28
N GLU A 87 13.07 5.32 -6.87
CA GLU A 87 12.78 5.37 -8.30
C GLU A 87 12.33 6.78 -8.71
N ASP A 88 12.86 7.30 -9.79
CA ASP A 88 12.45 8.58 -10.38
C ASP A 88 11.24 8.42 -11.32
N ALA A 89 10.69 9.55 -11.77
CA ALA A 89 9.53 9.56 -12.65
C ALA A 89 9.82 8.92 -14.02
N ALA A 90 11.06 9.05 -14.53
CA ALA A 90 11.45 8.46 -15.79
C ALA A 90 11.47 6.94 -15.72
N TYR A 91 11.96 6.40 -14.61
CA TYR A 91 11.89 4.97 -14.32
C TYR A 91 10.44 4.50 -14.23
N CYS A 92 9.59 5.17 -13.43
CA CYS A 92 8.22 4.74 -13.20
C CYS A 92 7.35 4.70 -14.47
N ARG A 93 7.63 5.59 -15.45
CA ARG A 93 6.91 5.67 -16.74
C ARG A 93 7.18 4.53 -17.71
N GLN A 94 8.23 3.73 -17.50
CA GLN A 94 8.64 2.67 -18.43
C GLN A 94 7.66 1.49 -18.50
N PHE A 95 6.72 1.42 -17.55
CA PHE A 95 5.83 0.28 -17.39
C PHE A 95 4.43 0.65 -17.93
N SER A 96 3.86 -0.21 -18.77
CA SER A 96 2.52 -0.03 -19.36
C SER A 96 1.42 -0.37 -18.37
N ARG A 97 1.53 0.11 -17.13
CA ARG A 97 0.56 -0.10 -16.05
C ARG A 97 0.43 1.17 -15.22
N PRO A 98 -0.74 1.44 -14.62
CA PRO A 98 -0.87 2.50 -13.64
C PRO A 98 0.03 2.25 -12.43
N TRP A 99 0.49 3.31 -11.80
CA TRP A 99 1.40 3.20 -10.66
C TRP A 99 1.15 4.25 -9.58
N LEU A 100 1.47 3.88 -8.34
CA LEU A 100 1.55 4.74 -7.17
C LEU A 100 3.01 5.03 -6.84
N ARG A 101 3.28 6.25 -6.38
CA ARG A 101 4.59 6.61 -5.81
C ARG A 101 4.48 6.71 -4.29
N ALA A 102 5.29 5.95 -3.56
CA ALA A 102 5.39 6.09 -2.12
C ALA A 102 6.31 7.24 -1.73
N ALA A 103 5.84 8.10 -0.83
CA ALA A 103 6.61 9.13 -0.16
C ALA A 103 6.87 8.70 1.28
N ARG A 104 8.14 8.63 1.68
CA ARG A 104 8.54 8.36 3.06
C ARG A 104 8.54 9.68 3.85
N VAL A 105 7.43 9.94 4.53
CA VAL A 105 7.16 11.24 5.18
C VAL A 105 8.05 11.43 6.39
N ARG A 106 8.75 12.58 6.41
CA ARG A 106 9.61 13.01 7.50
C ARG A 106 9.65 14.55 7.56
N PRO A 107 10.01 15.16 8.69
CA PRO A 107 10.24 16.59 8.75
C PRO A 107 11.21 17.08 7.66
N GLY A 108 10.85 18.15 6.98
CA GLY A 108 11.63 18.73 5.88
C GLY A 108 11.37 18.17 4.49
N LEU A 109 10.55 17.12 4.33
CA LEU A 109 10.08 16.68 3.02
C LEU A 109 8.93 17.59 2.55
N ASP A 110 9.14 18.28 1.42
CA ASP A 110 8.07 19.02 0.74
C ASP A 110 7.22 18.04 -0.09
N LEU A 111 6.04 17.67 0.43
CA LEU A 111 5.13 16.74 -0.23
C LEU A 111 4.48 17.32 -1.48
N VAL A 112 4.35 18.65 -1.59
CA VAL A 112 3.79 19.30 -2.79
C VAL A 112 4.80 19.21 -3.93
N GLU A 113 6.06 19.52 -3.66
CA GLU A 113 7.13 19.41 -4.66
C GLU A 113 7.38 17.94 -5.03
N PHE A 114 7.33 17.03 -4.04
CA PHE A 114 7.40 15.61 -4.31
C PHE A 114 6.27 15.15 -5.26
N ALA A 115 5.03 15.56 -5.01
CA ALA A 115 3.91 15.25 -5.89
C ALA A 115 4.10 15.78 -7.32
N ARG A 116 4.60 17.00 -7.45
CA ARG A 116 4.91 17.62 -8.76
C ARG A 116 5.99 16.88 -9.53
N SER A 117 6.93 16.24 -8.83
CA SER A 117 7.98 15.44 -9.46
C SER A 117 7.45 14.16 -10.11
N PHE A 118 6.22 13.73 -9.77
CA PHE A 118 5.60 12.51 -10.30
C PHE A 118 4.21 12.77 -10.94
N PRO A 119 4.11 13.62 -11.97
CA PRO A 119 2.82 14.07 -12.52
C PRO A 119 1.97 12.95 -13.13
N ASP A 120 2.58 11.84 -13.52
CA ASP A 120 1.89 10.70 -14.15
C ASP A 120 1.51 9.61 -13.12
N ALA A 121 1.88 9.78 -11.85
CA ALA A 121 1.45 8.86 -10.79
C ALA A 121 -0.08 8.90 -10.67
N ARG A 122 -0.70 7.74 -10.55
CA ARG A 122 -2.14 7.64 -10.28
C ARG A 122 -2.51 8.07 -8.87
N GLY A 123 -1.52 8.12 -7.98
CA GLY A 123 -1.66 8.63 -6.63
C GLY A 123 -0.35 8.55 -5.86
N LEU A 124 -0.36 9.19 -4.70
CA LEU A 124 0.73 9.12 -3.74
C LEU A 124 0.33 8.23 -2.57
N LEU A 125 1.25 7.36 -2.15
CA LEU A 125 1.15 6.64 -0.90
C LEU A 125 2.08 7.32 0.11
N LEU A 126 1.52 7.82 1.21
CA LEU A 126 2.29 8.42 2.30
C LEU A 126 2.57 7.36 3.35
N ASP A 127 3.84 7.05 3.56
CA ASP A 127 4.31 6.08 4.56
C ASP A 127 5.24 6.75 5.56
N ALA A 128 5.32 6.21 6.78
CA ALA A 128 6.26 6.69 7.77
C ALA A 128 7.71 6.45 7.31
N PHE A 129 8.56 7.45 7.50
CA PHE A 129 9.99 7.26 7.29
C PHE A 129 10.54 6.30 8.34
N VAL A 130 11.24 5.27 7.88
CA VAL A 130 12.05 4.36 8.69
C VAL A 130 13.40 4.19 8.01
N ASP A 131 14.44 3.89 8.79
CA ASP A 131 15.73 3.51 8.22
C ASP A 131 15.56 2.19 7.43
N GLY A 132 15.85 2.23 6.13
CA GLY A 132 15.53 1.17 5.20
C GLY A 132 14.19 1.42 4.46
N TYR A 133 13.55 0.35 3.95
CA TYR A 133 12.33 0.45 3.16
C TYR A 133 11.18 -0.33 3.80
N GLY A 134 10.17 0.41 4.26
CA GLY A 134 8.83 -0.06 4.63
C GLY A 134 8.68 -0.88 5.90
N GLY A 135 7.46 -0.90 6.43
CA GLY A 135 7.01 -1.87 7.41
C GLY A 135 7.49 -1.72 8.85
N GLY A 136 8.01 -0.56 9.25
CA GLY A 136 8.45 -0.29 10.62
C GLY A 136 7.34 -0.20 11.66
N GLY A 137 6.08 -0.08 11.23
CA GLY A 137 4.93 0.01 12.14
C GLY A 137 4.81 1.32 12.91
N HIS A 138 5.62 2.33 12.56
CA HIS A 138 5.57 3.65 13.18
C HIS A 138 4.55 4.54 12.48
N VAL A 139 3.81 5.33 13.27
CA VAL A 139 2.95 6.40 12.77
C VAL A 139 3.81 7.65 12.61
N PHE A 140 3.68 8.36 11.51
CA PHE A 140 4.24 9.70 11.36
C PHE A 140 3.24 10.78 11.78
N ASP A 141 3.73 11.97 12.03
CA ASP A 141 2.87 13.12 12.35
C ASP A 141 2.06 13.55 11.10
N TRP A 142 0.77 13.30 11.10
CA TRP A 142 -0.13 13.64 9.98
C TRP A 142 -0.26 15.15 9.76
N THR A 143 0.15 15.99 10.69
CA THR A 143 0.20 17.46 10.48
C THR A 143 1.24 17.87 9.44
N LEU A 144 2.18 16.96 9.09
CA LEU A 144 3.14 17.15 7.99
C LEU A 144 2.49 17.05 6.60
N ILE A 145 1.24 16.57 6.51
CA ILE A 145 0.50 16.53 5.26
C ILE A 145 -0.11 17.92 5.00
N PRO A 146 0.33 18.65 3.97
CA PRO A 146 -0.15 20.00 3.72
C PRO A 146 -1.64 19.97 3.32
N PRO A 147 -2.44 20.93 3.80
CA PRO A 147 -3.81 21.13 3.33
C PRO A 147 -3.84 21.31 1.80
N GLY A 148 -4.73 20.58 1.13
CA GLY A 148 -4.89 20.70 -0.32
C GLY A 148 -3.85 19.93 -1.15
N LEU A 149 -3.10 19.00 -0.54
CA LEU A 149 -2.34 18.01 -1.33
C LEU A 149 -3.33 17.28 -2.23
N SER A 150 -3.32 17.65 -3.52
CA SER A 150 -4.31 17.18 -4.49
C SER A 150 -3.95 15.82 -5.04
N GLY A 151 -4.96 15.03 -5.46
CA GLY A 151 -4.80 13.77 -6.12
C GLY A 151 -5.31 12.58 -5.31
N PHE A 152 -5.03 11.40 -5.80
CA PHE A 152 -5.38 10.15 -5.14
C PHE A 152 -4.38 9.86 -4.01
N LEU A 153 -4.78 10.16 -2.77
CA LEU A 153 -3.94 9.98 -1.59
C LEU A 153 -4.23 8.64 -0.92
N VAL A 154 -3.20 7.83 -0.74
CA VAL A 154 -3.22 6.60 0.06
C VAL A 154 -2.44 6.86 1.34
N LEU A 155 -3.08 6.73 2.49
CA LEU A 155 -2.40 6.87 3.79
C LEU A 155 -1.94 5.50 4.28
N SER A 156 -0.67 5.41 4.64
CA SER A 156 -0.01 4.24 5.20
C SER A 156 0.83 4.63 6.43
N GLY A 157 1.66 3.72 6.91
CA GLY A 157 2.58 3.96 8.04
C GLY A 157 1.91 3.79 9.40
N GLY A 158 2.17 2.63 10.04
CA GLY A 158 1.74 2.34 11.41
C GLY A 158 0.23 2.31 11.65
N LEU A 159 -0.58 2.25 10.59
CA LEU A 159 -2.04 2.14 10.73
C LEU A 159 -2.44 0.79 11.35
N ASN A 160 -3.49 0.84 12.17
CA ASN A 160 -4.12 -0.31 12.80
C ASN A 160 -5.58 0.03 13.17
N ALA A 161 -6.34 -0.91 13.69
CA ALA A 161 -7.75 -0.70 14.01
C ALA A 161 -8.01 0.41 15.06
N ALA A 162 -7.02 0.71 15.93
CA ALA A 162 -7.20 1.72 16.97
C ALA A 162 -6.99 3.16 16.48
N ASN A 163 -6.22 3.36 15.39
CA ASN A 163 -5.87 4.71 14.93
C ASN A 163 -6.39 5.07 13.53
N VAL A 164 -6.86 4.10 12.75
CA VAL A 164 -7.28 4.35 11.36
C VAL A 164 -8.51 5.27 11.28
N GLY A 165 -9.41 5.23 12.25
CA GLY A 165 -10.56 6.14 12.31
C GLY A 165 -10.12 7.62 12.42
N ASP A 166 -9.27 7.93 13.39
CA ASP A 166 -8.69 9.27 13.57
C ASP A 166 -7.89 9.72 12.33
N ALA A 167 -7.13 8.79 11.71
CA ALA A 167 -6.40 9.04 10.48
C ALA A 167 -7.34 9.47 9.32
N ILE A 168 -8.45 8.76 9.14
CA ILE A 168 -9.44 9.06 8.10
C ILE A 168 -10.12 10.39 8.37
N GLU A 169 -10.53 10.68 9.61
CA GLU A 169 -11.17 11.95 9.98
C GLU A 169 -10.27 13.17 9.72
N ARG A 170 -8.98 13.07 10.06
CA ARG A 170 -8.01 14.18 9.92
C ARG A 170 -7.49 14.37 8.51
N VAL A 171 -7.14 13.27 7.83
CA VAL A 171 -6.42 13.32 6.54
C VAL A 171 -7.38 13.26 5.35
N ARG A 172 -8.55 12.64 5.51
CA ARG A 172 -9.53 12.39 4.43
C ARG A 172 -8.90 11.71 3.20
N PRO A 173 -8.12 10.65 3.39
CA PRO A 173 -7.48 9.96 2.27
C PRO A 173 -8.52 9.23 1.42
N VAL A 174 -8.21 9.02 0.12
CA VAL A 174 -9.05 8.20 -0.75
C VAL A 174 -8.93 6.71 -0.41
N ALA A 175 -7.77 6.32 0.09
CA ALA A 175 -7.49 4.95 0.51
C ALA A 175 -6.57 4.90 1.74
N VAL A 176 -6.65 3.81 2.48
CA VAL A 176 -5.71 3.44 3.55
C VAL A 176 -5.01 2.14 3.19
N ASP A 177 -3.73 2.05 3.54
CA ASP A 177 -2.89 0.86 3.32
C ASP A 177 -2.34 0.37 4.66
N VAL A 178 -2.50 -0.92 4.93
CA VAL A 178 -2.02 -1.54 6.16
C VAL A 178 -1.23 -2.81 5.89
N SER A 179 -0.13 -2.98 6.62
CA SER A 179 0.67 -4.21 6.57
C SER A 179 0.89 -4.76 7.98
N SER A 180 1.84 -4.18 8.74
CA SER A 180 2.21 -4.67 10.08
C SER A 180 1.10 -4.55 11.11
N GLY A 181 0.22 -3.55 11.01
CA GLY A 181 -0.87 -3.33 11.96
C GLY A 181 -1.93 -4.43 11.99
N VAL A 182 -1.93 -5.33 11.00
CA VAL A 182 -2.81 -6.51 10.93
C VAL A 182 -2.03 -7.82 10.91
N GLU A 183 -0.81 -7.83 11.44
CA GLU A 183 0.03 -9.02 11.51
C GLU A 183 0.01 -9.67 12.91
N ALA A 184 0.11 -11.00 12.92
CA ALA A 184 0.45 -11.80 14.09
C ALA A 184 1.97 -11.84 14.29
N SER A 185 2.71 -11.99 13.20
CA SER A 185 4.17 -11.88 13.11
C SER A 185 4.55 -11.40 11.72
N LYS A 186 5.80 -10.96 11.51
CA LYS A 186 6.25 -10.42 10.22
C LYS A 186 5.94 -11.37 9.06
N GLY A 187 5.14 -10.90 8.09
CA GLY A 187 4.71 -11.66 6.91
C GLY A 187 3.54 -12.63 7.14
N ILE A 188 3.01 -12.74 8.37
CA ILE A 188 1.87 -13.58 8.73
C ILE A 188 0.74 -12.69 9.25
N LYS A 189 -0.41 -12.68 8.57
CA LYS A 189 -1.54 -11.85 8.97
C LYS A 189 -2.33 -12.49 10.11
N ASP A 190 -2.97 -11.64 10.90
CA ASP A 190 -3.92 -11.97 11.94
C ASP A 190 -5.32 -11.66 11.41
N HIS A 191 -6.11 -12.69 11.15
CA HIS A 191 -7.43 -12.52 10.50
C HIS A 191 -8.40 -11.69 11.34
N PRO A 192 -8.51 -11.88 12.66
CA PRO A 192 -9.23 -10.96 13.54
C PRO A 192 -8.79 -9.50 13.43
N LYS A 193 -7.48 -9.21 13.33
CA LYS A 193 -7.00 -7.83 13.16
C LYS A 193 -7.37 -7.26 11.79
N ILE A 194 -7.35 -8.07 10.72
CA ILE A 194 -7.83 -7.63 9.40
C ILE A 194 -9.30 -7.21 9.50
N ALA A 195 -10.15 -8.07 10.07
CA ALA A 195 -11.57 -7.78 10.23
C ALA A 195 -11.82 -6.53 11.08
N ALA A 196 -11.09 -6.38 12.20
CA ALA A 196 -11.18 -5.21 13.07
C ALA A 196 -10.74 -3.91 12.37
N PHE A 197 -9.67 -3.97 11.55
CA PHE A 197 -9.20 -2.83 10.77
C PHE A 197 -10.26 -2.39 9.76
N VAL A 198 -10.80 -3.33 8.99
CA VAL A 198 -11.85 -3.03 7.99
C VAL A 198 -13.09 -2.46 8.67
N ALA A 199 -13.52 -3.03 9.79
CA ALA A 199 -14.66 -2.52 10.55
C ALA A 199 -14.42 -1.08 11.06
N ALA A 200 -13.20 -0.77 11.54
CA ALA A 200 -12.84 0.59 11.98
C ALA A 200 -12.88 1.60 10.84
N VAL A 201 -12.39 1.23 9.64
CA VAL A 201 -12.47 2.07 8.44
C VAL A 201 -13.93 2.34 8.06
N ARG A 202 -14.77 1.29 8.02
CA ARG A 202 -16.20 1.45 7.65
C ARG A 202 -16.97 2.31 8.66
N LYS A 203 -16.67 2.15 9.96
CA LYS A 203 -17.23 3.00 11.01
C LYS A 203 -16.84 4.48 10.84
N ALA A 204 -15.59 4.77 10.49
CA ALA A 204 -15.15 6.14 10.22
C ALA A 204 -15.86 6.73 8.99
N ASP A 205 -16.05 5.94 7.92
CA ASP A 205 -16.77 6.35 6.70
C ASP A 205 -18.24 6.76 6.99
N GLU A 206 -18.89 6.16 8.01
CA GLU A 206 -20.27 6.50 8.42
C GLU A 206 -20.35 7.81 9.19
N SER A 207 -19.23 8.28 9.75
CA SER A 207 -19.15 9.49 10.59
C SER A 207 -18.79 10.75 9.80
N ILE A 208 -18.52 10.64 8.49
CA ILE A 208 -18.04 11.68 7.58
C ILE A 208 -19.05 11.98 6.48
#